data_8c43e0e9c3f34b4eda5daac422b75298
#
_entry.id   8c43e0e9c3f34b4eda5daac422b75298
#
_cell.length_a   1.000
_cell.length_b   1.000
_cell.length_c   1.000
_cell.angle_alpha   90.00
_cell.angle_beta   90.00
_cell.angle_gamma   90.00
#
_symmetry.space_group_name_H-M   'P 1'
#
loop_
_entity.id
_entity.type
_entity.pdbx_description
1 polymer ?
#
loop_
_entity_poly.entity_id
_entity_poly.type
_entity_poly.pdbx_seq_one_letter_code
_entity_poly.pdbx_strand_id
1 'polypeptide(L)'
;QYAYLYQQTDKRFSVLHCLGGYDEISLTDAVKVFDNTGESVLESSYYNSTLLHPDEIKGGETVADAATIFLNVLEGKGTVQQNAVVVANAAQALITCQPTLSINDAIEQAREALLSGEAYKRFKKLLTIQP
;
A
#
# COMPACT_ATOMS: atom_id res chain seq x y z
N GLN A 1 14.56 -8.67 -12.12
CA GLN A 1 15.51 -7.66 -12.61
C GLN A 1 15.68 -6.51 -11.61
N TYR A 2 14.61 -5.83 -11.16
CA TYR A 2 14.71 -4.67 -10.25
C TYR A 2 15.40 -5.02 -8.92
N ALA A 3 15.03 -6.14 -8.27
CA ALA A 3 15.67 -6.57 -7.03
C ALA A 3 17.19 -6.73 -7.20
N TYR A 4 17.66 -7.32 -8.32
CA TYR A 4 19.08 -7.46 -8.62
C TYR A 4 19.80 -6.12 -8.75
N LEU A 5 19.16 -5.12 -9.37
CA LEU A 5 19.72 -3.77 -9.49
C LEU A 5 19.84 -3.07 -8.13
N TYR A 6 18.80 -3.17 -7.30
CA TYR A 6 18.78 -2.53 -5.99
C TYR A 6 19.71 -3.21 -4.97
N GLN A 7 19.89 -4.53 -5.05
CA GLN A 7 20.83 -5.27 -4.19
C GLN A 7 22.29 -4.80 -4.32
N GLN A 8 22.64 -4.14 -5.43
CA GLN A 8 23.96 -3.57 -5.66
C GLN A 8 24.10 -2.14 -5.11
N THR A 9 23.13 -1.65 -4.38
CA THR A 9 23.11 -0.30 -3.81
C THR A 9 22.97 -0.37 -2.29
N ASP A 10 23.37 0.69 -1.59
CA ASP A 10 23.14 0.86 -0.15
C ASP A 10 21.71 1.31 0.19
N LYS A 11 20.80 1.31 -0.79
CA LYS A 11 19.43 1.76 -0.60
C LYS A 11 18.58 0.65 0.02
N ARG A 12 17.64 1.06 0.83
CA ARG A 12 16.53 0.18 1.26
C ARG A 12 15.48 0.14 0.17
N PHE A 13 14.96 -1.07 -0.08
CA PHE A 13 13.98 -1.27 -1.12
C PHE A 13 13.05 -2.43 -0.77
N SER A 14 11.84 -2.40 -1.31
CA SER A 14 10.95 -3.55 -1.48
C SER A 14 10.43 -3.53 -2.92
N VAL A 15 10.58 -4.66 -3.60
CA VAL A 15 9.98 -4.91 -4.91
C VAL A 15 8.84 -5.89 -4.70
N LEU A 16 7.64 -5.48 -5.09
CA LEU A 16 6.41 -6.22 -4.86
C LEU A 16 5.91 -6.87 -6.14
N HIS A 17 5.30 -8.04 -6.02
CA HIS A 17 4.57 -8.70 -7.08
C HIS A 17 3.45 -9.54 -6.47
N CYS A 18 2.21 -9.09 -6.64
CA CYS A 18 1.04 -9.87 -6.23
C CYS A 18 0.85 -11.06 -7.18
N LEU A 19 0.67 -12.26 -6.63
CA LEU A 19 0.50 -13.48 -7.44
C LEU A 19 -0.79 -13.47 -8.27
N GLY A 20 -1.78 -12.66 -7.86
CA GLY A 20 -2.99 -12.36 -8.61
C GLY A 20 -2.82 -11.39 -9.78
N GLY A 21 -1.58 -10.94 -10.07
CA GLY A 21 -1.24 -10.12 -11.25
C GLY A 21 -1.25 -8.60 -11.02
N TYR A 22 -1.42 -8.12 -9.78
CA TYR A 22 -1.28 -6.71 -9.44
C TYR A 22 0.18 -6.36 -9.15
N ASP A 23 0.57 -5.12 -9.42
CA ASP A 23 1.92 -4.61 -9.14
C ASP A 23 2.09 -4.14 -7.68
N GLU A 24 0.99 -3.97 -6.94
CA GLU A 24 0.93 -3.63 -5.53
C GLU A 24 0.28 -4.72 -4.67
N ILE A 25 0.21 -4.52 -3.37
CA ILE A 25 -0.49 -5.40 -2.44
C ILE A 25 -1.99 -5.19 -2.60
N SER A 26 -2.66 -6.12 -3.30
CA SER A 26 -4.11 -6.05 -3.55
C SER A 26 -4.96 -6.70 -2.45
N LEU A 27 -4.34 -7.56 -1.62
CA LEU A 27 -5.02 -8.42 -0.64
C LEU A 27 -5.98 -9.45 -1.27
N THR A 28 -5.97 -9.59 -2.61
CA THR A 28 -6.77 -10.60 -3.32
C THR A 28 -6.00 -11.90 -3.58
N ASP A 29 -4.71 -11.90 -3.31
CA ASP A 29 -3.80 -13.03 -3.40
C ASP A 29 -2.56 -12.74 -2.55
N ALA A 30 -1.68 -13.73 -2.41
CA ALA A 30 -0.39 -13.55 -1.76
C ALA A 30 0.51 -12.59 -2.57
N VAL A 31 1.37 -11.88 -1.89
CA VAL A 31 2.35 -10.98 -2.51
C VAL A 31 3.78 -11.51 -2.31
N LYS A 32 4.53 -11.58 -3.38
CA LYS A 32 5.95 -11.85 -3.37
C LYS A 32 6.70 -10.55 -3.12
N VAL A 33 7.53 -10.53 -2.10
CA VAL A 33 8.34 -9.37 -1.69
C VAL A 33 9.81 -9.73 -1.82
N PHE A 34 10.56 -8.88 -2.51
CA PHE A 34 12.02 -8.91 -2.56
C PHE A 34 12.54 -7.65 -1.88
N ASP A 35 13.32 -7.80 -0.84
CA ASP A 35 13.91 -6.69 -0.10
C ASP A 35 15.40 -6.93 0.23
N ASN A 36 15.96 -6.10 1.09
CA ASN A 36 17.35 -6.23 1.52
C ASN A 36 17.66 -7.53 2.30
N THR A 37 16.65 -8.23 2.79
CA THR A 37 16.81 -9.50 3.55
C THR A 37 16.64 -10.74 2.67
N GLY A 38 16.06 -10.57 1.48
CA GLY A 38 15.85 -11.66 0.52
C GLY A 38 14.45 -11.68 -0.09
N GLU A 39 13.95 -12.88 -0.35
CA GLU A 39 12.64 -13.13 -0.95
C GLU A 39 11.70 -13.75 0.08
N SER A 40 10.46 -13.26 0.11
CA SER A 40 9.38 -13.81 0.92
C SER A 40 8.05 -13.81 0.15
N VAL A 41 7.12 -14.66 0.56
CA VAL A 41 5.73 -14.64 0.11
C VAL A 41 4.85 -14.37 1.32
N LEU A 42 4.08 -13.30 1.25
CA LEU A 42 3.27 -12.79 2.35
C LEU A 42 1.78 -12.92 2.00
N GLU A 43 1.03 -13.55 2.88
CA GLU A 43 -0.42 -13.67 2.78
C GLU A 43 -1.12 -12.41 3.28
N SER A 44 -2.42 -12.23 2.94
CA SER A 44 -3.23 -11.09 3.42
C SER A 44 -3.24 -10.97 4.95
N SER A 45 -3.16 -12.09 5.66
CA SER A 45 -3.11 -12.15 7.13
C SER A 45 -1.87 -11.46 7.72
N TYR A 46 -0.76 -11.39 6.99
CA TYR A 46 0.43 -10.63 7.40
C TYR A 46 0.12 -9.15 7.58
N TYR A 47 -0.83 -8.63 6.82
CA TYR A 47 -1.30 -7.23 6.88
C TYR A 47 -2.57 -7.08 7.75
N ASN A 48 -2.86 -8.05 8.63
CA ASN A 48 -4.05 -8.07 9.48
C ASN A 48 -5.36 -7.96 8.67
N SER A 49 -5.38 -8.53 7.46
CA SER A 49 -6.54 -8.55 6.56
C SER A 49 -6.97 -9.97 6.24
N THR A 50 -8.23 -10.13 5.87
CA THR A 50 -8.73 -11.32 5.18
C THR A 50 -8.41 -11.24 3.70
N LEU A 51 -8.47 -12.37 3.00
CA LEU A 51 -8.42 -12.39 1.55
C LEU A 51 -9.65 -11.68 0.98
N LEU A 52 -9.43 -10.72 0.07
CA LEU A 52 -10.48 -9.93 -0.56
C LEU A 52 -10.88 -10.53 -1.92
N HIS A 53 -12.11 -10.24 -2.36
CA HIS A 53 -12.51 -10.52 -3.73
C HIS A 53 -12.13 -9.35 -4.65
N PRO A 54 -11.65 -9.59 -5.89
CA PRO A 54 -11.25 -8.50 -6.80
C PRO A 54 -12.33 -7.44 -7.04
N ASP A 55 -13.61 -7.82 -7.00
CA ASP A 55 -14.72 -6.88 -7.16
C ASP A 55 -14.82 -5.84 -6.03
N GLU A 56 -14.27 -6.14 -4.84
CA GLU A 56 -14.32 -5.24 -3.68
C GLU A 56 -13.33 -4.08 -3.78
N ILE A 57 -12.37 -4.17 -4.70
CA ILE A 57 -11.30 -3.18 -4.90
C ILE A 57 -11.29 -2.58 -6.31
N LYS A 58 -12.37 -2.72 -7.07
CA LYS A 58 -12.46 -2.13 -8.42
C LYS A 58 -12.25 -0.62 -8.40
N GLY A 59 -11.45 -0.13 -9.34
CA GLY A 59 -11.08 1.29 -9.48
C GLY A 59 -12.11 2.17 -10.19
N GLY A 60 -13.32 1.64 -10.50
CA GLY A 60 -14.34 2.35 -11.29
C GLY A 60 -14.22 2.13 -12.79
N GLU A 61 -15.20 2.60 -13.56
CA GLU A 61 -15.30 2.41 -15.01
C GLU A 61 -14.62 3.55 -15.80
N THR A 62 -14.52 4.72 -15.17
CA THR A 62 -13.96 5.93 -15.79
C THR A 62 -12.88 6.57 -14.92
N VAL A 63 -12.07 7.46 -15.52
CA VAL A 63 -11.09 8.26 -14.78
C VAL A 63 -11.77 9.10 -13.69
N ALA A 64 -12.97 9.60 -13.93
CA ALA A 64 -13.73 10.37 -12.95
C ALA A 64 -14.16 9.50 -11.76
N ASP A 65 -14.58 8.25 -12.01
CA ASP A 65 -14.90 7.30 -10.95
C ASP A 65 -13.67 6.97 -10.11
N ALA A 66 -12.55 6.69 -10.77
CA ALA A 66 -11.28 6.40 -10.11
C ALA A 66 -10.82 7.58 -9.24
N ALA A 67 -10.91 8.80 -9.74
CA ALA A 67 -10.61 10.02 -8.97
C ALA A 67 -11.53 10.19 -7.75
N THR A 68 -12.82 9.87 -7.91
CA THR A 68 -13.79 9.91 -6.82
C THR A 68 -13.46 8.88 -5.75
N ILE A 69 -13.15 7.65 -6.13
CA ILE A 69 -12.73 6.58 -5.21
C ILE A 69 -11.46 7.01 -4.47
N PHE A 70 -10.46 7.50 -5.19
CA PHE A 70 -9.20 7.96 -4.61
C PHE A 70 -9.42 9.05 -3.55
N LEU A 71 -10.22 10.08 -3.85
CA LEU A 71 -10.51 11.15 -2.91
C LEU A 71 -11.30 10.64 -1.70
N ASN A 72 -12.30 9.78 -1.92
CA ASN A 72 -13.07 9.19 -0.84
C ASN A 72 -12.18 8.39 0.12
N VAL A 73 -11.25 7.60 -0.39
CA VAL A 73 -10.30 6.85 0.45
C VAL A 73 -9.43 7.81 1.26
N LEU A 74 -8.86 8.85 0.64
CA LEU A 74 -8.02 9.83 1.34
C LEU A 74 -8.79 10.65 2.39
N GLU A 75 -10.09 10.86 2.19
CA GLU A 75 -10.99 11.54 3.15
C GLU A 75 -11.51 10.60 4.25
N GLY A 76 -11.06 9.35 4.30
CA GLY A 76 -11.54 8.35 5.26
C GLY A 76 -12.94 7.81 4.98
N LYS A 77 -13.46 8.04 3.75
CA LYS A 77 -14.80 7.61 3.29
C LYS A 77 -14.76 6.38 2.38
N GLY A 78 -13.59 5.79 2.17
CA GLY A 78 -13.42 4.55 1.41
C GLY A 78 -14.12 3.37 2.07
N THR A 79 -14.38 2.31 1.31
CA THR A 79 -14.87 1.05 1.89
C THR A 79 -13.81 0.45 2.81
N VAL A 80 -14.21 -0.48 3.65
CA VAL A 80 -13.28 -1.22 4.54
C VAL A 80 -12.18 -1.88 3.72
N GLN A 81 -12.52 -2.46 2.58
CA GLN A 81 -11.61 -3.17 1.68
C GLN A 81 -10.64 -2.21 0.99
N GLN A 82 -11.12 -1.09 0.46
CA GLN A 82 -10.28 -0.06 -0.15
C GLN A 82 -9.28 0.52 0.87
N ASN A 83 -9.75 0.81 2.07
CA ASN A 83 -8.88 1.29 3.15
C ASN A 83 -7.83 0.23 3.55
N ALA A 84 -8.22 -1.05 3.63
CA ALA A 84 -7.31 -2.14 3.96
C ALA A 84 -6.16 -2.27 2.96
N VAL A 85 -6.44 -2.19 1.66
CA VAL A 85 -5.42 -2.23 0.59
C VAL A 85 -4.45 -1.04 0.72
N VAL A 86 -4.97 0.17 0.90
CA VAL A 86 -4.13 1.37 1.03
C VAL A 86 -3.26 1.29 2.29
N VAL A 87 -3.81 0.85 3.41
CA VAL A 87 -3.08 0.66 4.67
C VAL A 87 -1.99 -0.41 4.52
N ALA A 88 -2.27 -1.55 3.86
CA ALA A 88 -1.27 -2.60 3.64
C ALA A 88 -0.06 -2.10 2.83
N ASN A 89 -0.30 -1.39 1.73
CA ASN A 89 0.76 -0.79 0.91
C ASN A 89 1.55 0.27 1.67
N ALA A 90 0.88 1.15 2.42
CA ALA A 90 1.54 2.16 3.24
C ALA A 90 2.38 1.53 4.37
N ALA A 91 1.87 0.49 5.03
CA ALA A 91 2.60 -0.24 6.06
C ALA A 91 3.86 -0.91 5.49
N GLN A 92 3.78 -1.53 4.32
CA GLN A 92 4.95 -2.11 3.64
C GLN A 92 6.00 -1.03 3.32
N ALA A 93 5.58 0.14 2.86
CA ALA A 93 6.49 1.26 2.63
C ALA A 93 7.16 1.74 3.94
N LEU A 94 6.40 1.81 5.04
CA LEU A 94 6.93 2.20 6.35
C LEU A 94 8.00 1.23 6.86
N ILE A 95 7.75 -0.08 6.84
CA ILE A 95 8.76 -1.07 7.28
C ILE A 95 9.97 -1.12 6.35
N THR A 96 9.80 -0.82 5.06
CA THR A 96 10.94 -0.67 4.14
C THR A 96 11.84 0.48 4.55
N CYS A 97 11.28 1.63 4.94
CA CYS A 97 12.03 2.80 5.40
C CYS A 97 12.58 2.62 6.82
N GLN A 98 11.87 1.89 7.68
CA GLN A 98 12.16 1.72 9.11
C GLN A 98 12.17 0.22 9.48
N PRO A 99 13.27 -0.51 9.26
CA PRO A 99 13.33 -1.96 9.44
C PRO A 99 13.15 -2.45 10.88
N THR A 100 13.23 -1.57 11.85
CA THR A 100 12.96 -1.88 13.27
C THR A 100 11.49 -1.73 13.64
N LEU A 101 10.67 -1.15 12.76
CA LEU A 101 9.23 -1.00 12.96
C LEU A 101 8.55 -2.36 12.74
N SER A 102 7.70 -2.77 13.68
CA SER A 102 6.89 -3.98 13.48
C SER A 102 5.82 -3.73 12.42
N ILE A 103 5.39 -4.80 11.73
CA ILE A 103 4.29 -4.67 10.76
C ILE A 103 2.99 -4.21 11.43
N ASN A 104 2.72 -4.62 12.65
CA ASN A 104 1.53 -4.19 13.39
C ASN A 104 1.55 -2.69 13.68
N ASP A 105 2.68 -2.16 14.13
CA ASP A 105 2.83 -0.72 14.38
C ASP A 105 2.77 0.08 13.07
N ALA A 106 3.31 -0.46 11.98
CA ALA A 106 3.24 0.15 10.66
C ALA A 106 1.78 0.23 10.16
N ILE A 107 1.01 -0.84 10.33
CA ILE A 107 -0.42 -0.88 9.99
C ILE A 107 -1.20 0.16 10.79
N GLU A 108 -0.97 0.26 12.10
CA GLU A 108 -1.65 1.25 12.94
C GLU A 108 -1.28 2.69 12.56
N GLN A 109 0.00 2.97 12.30
CA GLN A 109 0.44 4.29 11.83
C GLN A 109 -0.19 4.66 10.47
N ALA A 110 -0.23 3.72 9.52
CA ALA A 110 -0.84 3.94 8.22
C ALA A 110 -2.35 4.18 8.34
N ARG A 111 -3.03 3.40 9.19
CA ARG A 111 -4.47 3.54 9.47
C ARG A 111 -4.78 4.88 10.14
N GLU A 112 -4.01 5.27 11.13
CA GLU A 112 -4.17 6.56 11.80
C GLU A 112 -3.99 7.73 10.81
N ALA A 113 -2.93 7.69 9.99
CA ALA A 113 -2.67 8.72 8.99
C ALA A 113 -3.82 8.85 7.97
N LEU A 114 -4.45 7.73 7.58
CA LEU A 114 -5.59 7.71 6.68
C LEU A 114 -6.85 8.28 7.36
N LEU A 115 -7.22 7.74 8.52
CA LEU A 115 -8.49 8.05 9.19
C LEU A 115 -8.50 9.41 9.88
N SER A 116 -7.35 9.95 10.29
CA SER A 116 -7.22 11.30 10.85
C SER A 116 -7.29 12.41 9.79
N GLY A 117 -7.25 12.04 8.49
CA GLY A 117 -7.21 12.97 7.38
C GLY A 117 -5.82 13.58 7.11
N GLU A 118 -4.77 13.12 7.79
CA GLU A 118 -3.41 13.59 7.51
C GLU A 118 -2.96 13.22 6.10
N ALA A 119 -3.32 12.04 5.59
CA ALA A 119 -3.04 11.63 4.23
C ALA A 119 -3.67 12.62 3.21
N TYR A 120 -4.92 13.00 3.41
CA TYR A 120 -5.60 13.99 2.58
C TYR A 120 -4.94 15.38 2.63
N LYS A 121 -4.55 15.84 3.82
CA LYS A 121 -3.83 17.11 3.97
C LYS A 121 -2.51 17.11 3.21
N ARG A 122 -1.75 16.00 3.25
CA ARG A 122 -0.50 15.86 2.50
C ARG A 122 -0.74 15.87 0.99
N PHE A 123 -1.77 15.18 0.52
CA PHE A 123 -2.17 15.22 -0.89
C PHE A 123 -2.51 16.65 -1.34
N LYS A 124 -3.34 17.37 -0.56
CA LYS A 124 -3.65 18.78 -0.87
C LYS A 124 -2.41 19.66 -0.94
N LYS A 125 -1.47 19.46 0.00
CA LYS A 125 -0.21 20.20 -0.03
C LYS A 125 0.60 19.88 -1.28
N LEU A 126 0.64 18.62 -1.74
CA LEU A 126 1.32 18.22 -2.97
C LEU A 126 0.78 19.00 -4.18
N LEU A 127 -0.54 19.16 -4.28
CA LEU A 127 -1.17 19.91 -5.37
C LEU A 127 -0.78 21.39 -5.41
N THR A 128 -0.34 21.97 -4.28
CA THR A 128 0.12 23.37 -4.22
C THR A 128 1.60 23.55 -4.57
N ILE A 129 2.36 22.47 -4.71
CA ILE A 129 3.82 22.50 -5.00
C ILE A 129 4.06 22.41 -6.52
N GLN A 130 3.05 22.09 -7.31
CA GLN A 130 3.21 22.05 -8.77
C GLN A 130 3.51 23.46 -9.33
N PRO A 131 4.50 23.57 -10.21
CA PRO A 131 4.88 24.84 -10.85
C PRO A 131 3.79 25.36 -11.79
#